data_0321a072ab85a1d937a8fc49cb85e6d8
#
_entry.id   0321a072ab85a1d937a8fc49cb85e6d8
#
_cell.length_a   1.000
_cell.length_b   1.000
_cell.length_c   1.000
_cell.angle_alpha   90.00
_cell.angle_beta   90.00
_cell.angle_gamma   90.00
#
_symmetry.space_group_name_H-M   'P 1'
#
loop_
_entity.id
_entity.type
_entity.pdbx_description
1 polymer ?
#
loop_
_entity_poly.entity_id
_entity_poly.type
_entity_poly.pdbx_seq_one_letter_code
_entity_poly.pdbx_strand_id
1 'polypeptide(L)'
;MTITAAVDGSALHNPGPAGWCWYIDDSCWAAGGWKEGTNNRGELTALAELLRATAHIPDEPLFVLCDSQYVINSVTKWMPGWKRKGWKKRDGKPVLNVDILQDIDQLLVGRNIHLEWVKGHSGHDMNEAADQRARAAATAYQKGTAVPEGPGFGGAGGSSTSAVSRAQANSSHSKSAPAASAASSSDSKAPKTATFEQEGLFDLAADTTVTAEDAAKEALTVFRRAARRAEQGNARALKTLLNDALGADLPVPDGLSDAAHELRVEGTTAAAQFITDDWVGLAVWDLSQAVGKATGSARLVGWNVGRS
;
A
#
# COMPACT_ATOMS: atom_id res chain seq x y z
N MET A 1 14.47 -6.16 13.82
CA MET A 1 13.94 -7.36 13.12
C MET A 1 13.02 -6.86 12.00
N THR A 2 12.99 -7.43 10.80
CA THR A 2 12.09 -6.94 9.75
C THR A 2 10.78 -7.71 9.83
N ILE A 3 9.66 -7.00 9.89
CA ILE A 3 8.32 -7.59 9.91
C ILE A 3 7.80 -7.62 8.47
N THR A 4 7.38 -8.81 8.00
CA THR A 4 6.67 -8.95 6.73
C THR A 4 5.21 -9.27 7.01
N ALA A 5 4.29 -8.51 6.45
CA ALA A 5 2.85 -8.70 6.62
C ALA A 5 2.12 -8.57 5.28
N ALA A 6 1.01 -9.26 5.11
CA ALA A 6 0.06 -9.02 4.03
C ALA A 6 -1.16 -8.26 4.54
N VAL A 7 -1.72 -7.39 3.71
CA VAL A 7 -2.96 -6.66 4.00
C VAL A 7 -3.94 -6.84 2.86
N ASP A 8 -5.21 -7.04 3.20
CA ASP A 8 -6.26 -7.21 2.21
C ASP A 8 -7.62 -6.73 2.73
N GLY A 9 -8.51 -6.39 1.80
CA GLY A 9 -9.88 -6.02 2.03
C GLY A 9 -10.83 -6.78 1.11
N SER A 10 -11.99 -7.14 1.61
CA SER A 10 -13.00 -7.86 0.84
C SER A 10 -14.38 -7.26 1.03
N ALA A 11 -15.10 -7.00 -0.05
CA ALA A 11 -16.50 -6.62 -0.01
C ALA A 11 -17.32 -7.61 -0.83
N LEU A 12 -18.36 -8.21 -0.23
CA LEU A 12 -19.22 -9.18 -0.93
C LEU A 12 -20.07 -8.52 -2.01
N HIS A 13 -20.38 -7.23 -1.82
CA HIS A 13 -20.94 -6.30 -2.80
C HIS A 13 -20.25 -4.96 -2.59
N ASN A 14 -20.21 -4.10 -3.59
CA ASN A 14 -19.47 -2.85 -3.49
C ASN A 14 -20.35 -1.61 -3.77
N PRO A 15 -20.96 -0.96 -2.72
CA PRO A 15 -20.84 -1.25 -1.29
C PRO A 15 -21.66 -2.45 -0.80
N GLY A 16 -21.27 -3.02 0.36
CA GLY A 16 -21.95 -4.12 1.00
C GLY A 16 -21.21 -4.63 2.23
N PRO A 17 -21.56 -5.81 2.76
CA PRO A 17 -20.81 -6.43 3.85
C PRO A 17 -19.33 -6.54 3.46
N ALA A 18 -18.47 -5.93 4.26
CA ALA A 18 -17.05 -5.79 3.96
C ALA A 18 -16.20 -6.17 5.16
N GLY A 19 -15.02 -6.71 4.87
CA GLY A 19 -14.03 -7.08 5.86
C GLY A 19 -12.63 -6.58 5.48
N TRP A 20 -11.75 -6.61 6.45
CA TRP A 20 -10.34 -6.30 6.32
C TRP A 20 -9.51 -7.32 7.11
N CYS A 21 -8.28 -7.55 6.70
CA CYS A 21 -7.32 -8.36 7.41
C CYS A 21 -5.90 -7.87 7.20
N TRP A 22 -5.09 -7.90 8.26
CA TRP A 22 -3.65 -7.97 8.16
C TRP A 22 -3.16 -9.31 8.71
N TYR A 23 -2.13 -9.87 8.08
CA TYR A 23 -1.62 -11.21 8.35
C TYR A 23 -0.10 -11.24 8.31
N ILE A 24 0.52 -11.79 9.33
CA ILE A 24 1.95 -12.09 9.40
C ILE A 24 2.13 -13.61 9.36
N ASP A 25 1.48 -14.33 10.27
CA ASP A 25 1.41 -15.79 10.34
C ASP A 25 0.14 -16.23 11.07
N ASP A 26 -0.08 -17.53 11.21
CA ASP A 26 -1.30 -18.09 11.82
C ASP A 26 -1.47 -17.73 13.30
N SER A 27 -0.40 -17.32 13.98
CA SER A 27 -0.41 -16.84 15.36
C SER A 27 -0.42 -15.32 15.51
N CYS A 28 -0.33 -14.58 14.41
CA CYS A 28 -0.17 -13.13 14.39
C CYS A 28 -0.93 -12.51 13.21
N TRP A 29 -2.19 -12.20 13.41
CA TRP A 29 -3.09 -11.59 12.44
C TRP A 29 -4.29 -10.96 13.13
N ALA A 30 -4.97 -10.04 12.47
CA ALA A 30 -6.28 -9.57 12.90
C ALA A 30 -7.17 -9.25 11.69
N ALA A 31 -8.47 -9.40 11.90
CA ALA A 31 -9.49 -9.10 10.92
C ALA A 31 -10.70 -8.45 11.59
N GLY A 32 -11.47 -7.73 10.80
CA GLY A 32 -12.68 -7.07 11.21
C GLY A 32 -13.49 -6.63 10.00
N GLY A 33 -14.52 -5.80 10.21
CA GLY A 33 -15.32 -5.35 9.08
C GLY A 33 -16.57 -4.57 9.45
N TRP A 34 -17.51 -4.51 8.51
CA TRP A 34 -18.74 -3.73 8.64
C TRP A 34 -19.89 -4.39 7.88
N LYS A 35 -21.12 -4.05 8.24
CA LYS A 35 -22.33 -4.42 7.49
C LYS A 35 -22.40 -3.75 6.12
N GLU A 36 -21.77 -2.57 5.99
CA GLU A 36 -21.71 -1.83 4.75
C GLU A 36 -20.36 -1.13 4.62
N GLY A 37 -19.64 -1.45 3.57
CA GLY A 37 -18.33 -0.89 3.23
C GLY A 37 -18.00 -1.15 1.77
N THR A 38 -16.84 -0.66 1.35
CA THR A 38 -16.29 -0.90 0.00
C THR A 38 -15.00 -1.69 0.11
N ASN A 39 -14.60 -2.35 -0.98
CA ASN A 39 -13.32 -3.05 -1.04
C ASN A 39 -12.15 -2.13 -0.67
N ASN A 40 -12.05 -0.99 -1.33
CA ASN A 40 -10.99 0.00 -1.07
C ASN A 40 -10.95 0.47 0.40
N ARG A 41 -12.13 0.58 1.07
CA ARG A 41 -12.18 0.90 2.49
C ARG A 41 -11.60 -0.23 3.33
N GLY A 42 -11.91 -1.47 2.98
CA GLY A 42 -11.35 -2.67 3.64
C GLY A 42 -9.84 -2.70 3.55
N GLU A 43 -9.30 -2.55 2.34
CA GLU A 43 -7.88 -2.57 2.06
C GLU A 43 -7.10 -1.46 2.80
N LEU A 44 -7.59 -0.21 2.77
CA LEU A 44 -7.00 0.89 3.52
C LEU A 44 -7.04 0.64 5.03
N THR A 45 -8.16 0.09 5.53
CA THR A 45 -8.30 -0.21 6.97
C THR A 45 -7.35 -1.32 7.39
N ALA A 46 -7.16 -2.36 6.58
CA ALA A 46 -6.19 -3.42 6.86
C ALA A 46 -4.78 -2.84 7.09
N LEU A 47 -4.36 -1.90 6.24
CA LEU A 47 -3.08 -1.21 6.41
C LEU A 47 -3.06 -0.34 7.68
N ALA A 48 -4.11 0.44 7.94
CA ALA A 48 -4.20 1.29 9.14
C ALA A 48 -4.13 0.46 10.42
N GLU A 49 -4.84 -0.67 10.48
CA GLU A 49 -4.85 -1.55 11.65
C GLU A 49 -3.50 -2.26 11.85
N LEU A 50 -2.80 -2.67 10.78
CA LEU A 50 -1.43 -3.18 10.87
C LEU A 50 -0.48 -2.13 11.46
N LEU A 51 -0.56 -0.89 10.99
CA LEU A 51 0.26 0.22 11.49
C LEU A 51 -0.01 0.50 12.97
N ARG A 52 -1.28 0.42 13.42
CA ARG A 52 -1.64 0.56 14.84
C ARG A 52 -1.12 -0.61 15.67
N ALA A 53 -1.30 -1.84 15.19
CA ALA A 53 -0.85 -3.04 15.87
C ALA A 53 0.66 -3.04 16.12
N THR A 54 1.43 -2.43 15.21
CA THR A 54 2.89 -2.33 15.27
C THR A 54 3.40 -0.96 15.76
N ALA A 55 2.53 -0.09 16.27
CA ALA A 55 2.91 1.27 16.70
C ALA A 55 3.90 1.30 17.88
N HIS A 56 3.91 0.26 18.70
CA HIS A 56 4.81 0.11 19.87
C HIS A 56 6.26 -0.25 19.50
N ILE A 57 6.52 -0.59 18.22
CA ILE A 57 7.84 -0.92 17.67
C ILE A 57 8.13 -0.09 16.41
N PRO A 58 8.17 1.24 16.50
CA PRO A 58 8.22 2.13 15.36
C PRO A 58 9.50 2.00 14.51
N ASP A 59 10.60 1.59 15.14
CA ASP A 59 11.90 1.46 14.50
C ASP A 59 12.05 0.19 13.66
N GLU A 60 11.16 -0.79 13.86
CA GLU A 60 11.21 -2.03 13.10
C GLU A 60 10.72 -1.81 11.66
N PRO A 61 11.54 -2.17 10.66
CA PRO A 61 11.12 -2.07 9.26
C PRO A 61 9.91 -2.96 8.98
N LEU A 62 8.88 -2.38 8.33
CA LEU A 62 7.64 -3.05 7.99
C LEU A 62 7.54 -3.24 6.48
N PHE A 63 7.55 -4.50 6.03
CA PHE A 63 7.30 -4.90 4.65
C PHE A 63 5.84 -5.32 4.53
N VAL A 64 5.09 -4.61 3.71
CA VAL A 64 3.66 -4.86 3.53
C VAL A 64 3.40 -5.31 2.10
N LEU A 65 2.90 -6.53 1.97
CA LEU A 65 2.42 -7.12 0.73
C LEU A 65 0.96 -6.70 0.54
N CYS A 66 0.64 -6.14 -0.61
CA CYS A 66 -0.70 -5.66 -0.92
C CYS A 66 -0.99 -5.84 -2.41
N ASP A 67 -2.14 -6.40 -2.77
CA ASP A 67 -2.55 -6.53 -4.17
C ASP A 67 -3.37 -5.32 -4.68
N SER A 68 -3.69 -4.40 -3.78
CA SER A 68 -4.40 -3.17 -4.11
C SER A 68 -3.45 -2.07 -4.60
N GLN A 69 -3.46 -1.82 -5.90
CA GLN A 69 -2.77 -0.65 -6.46
C GLN A 69 -3.35 0.67 -5.93
N TYR A 70 -4.64 0.68 -5.57
CA TYR A 70 -5.27 1.86 -4.98
C TYR A 70 -4.62 2.22 -3.64
N VAL A 71 -4.43 1.27 -2.74
CA VAL A 71 -3.76 1.49 -1.45
C VAL A 71 -2.33 1.99 -1.67
N ILE A 72 -1.55 1.26 -2.48
CA ILE A 72 -0.15 1.59 -2.73
C ILE A 72 -0.02 3.01 -3.31
N ASN A 73 -0.77 3.31 -4.37
CA ASN A 73 -0.71 4.63 -5.00
C ASN A 73 -1.24 5.75 -4.08
N SER A 74 -2.30 5.48 -3.31
CA SER A 74 -2.83 6.45 -2.36
C SER A 74 -1.77 6.87 -1.35
N VAL A 75 -1.07 5.90 -0.76
CA VAL A 75 -0.09 6.14 0.30
C VAL A 75 1.23 6.68 -0.26
N THR A 76 1.74 6.10 -1.36
CA THR A 76 3.08 6.42 -1.85
C THR A 76 3.13 7.61 -2.82
N LYS A 77 2.04 7.84 -3.57
CA LYS A 77 2.03 8.83 -4.66
C LYS A 77 1.06 9.99 -4.43
N TRP A 78 -0.19 9.71 -4.03
CA TRP A 78 -1.24 10.73 -4.05
C TRP A 78 -1.39 11.50 -2.72
N MET A 79 -1.17 10.84 -1.61
CA MET A 79 -1.34 11.42 -0.27
C MET A 79 -0.56 12.74 -0.06
N PRO A 80 0.72 12.88 -0.47
CA PRO A 80 1.44 14.14 -0.34
C PRO A 80 0.76 15.30 -1.10
N GLY A 81 0.20 14.99 -2.29
CA GLY A 81 -0.54 15.96 -3.09
C GLY A 81 -1.88 16.34 -2.47
N TRP A 82 -2.62 15.37 -1.98
CA TRP A 82 -3.89 15.61 -1.28
C TRP A 82 -3.71 16.40 0.00
N LYS A 83 -2.71 16.09 0.80
CA LYS A 83 -2.35 16.80 2.03
C LYS A 83 -2.12 18.29 1.77
N ARG A 84 -1.32 18.65 0.74
CA ARG A 84 -1.09 20.05 0.34
C ARG A 84 -2.35 20.77 -0.11
N LYS A 85 -3.32 20.05 -0.71
CA LYS A 85 -4.61 20.59 -1.18
C LYS A 85 -5.73 20.51 -0.13
N GLY A 86 -5.40 20.24 1.15
CA GLY A 86 -6.38 20.12 2.23
C GLY A 86 -7.31 18.92 2.05
N TRP A 87 -6.79 17.79 1.54
CA TRP A 87 -7.50 16.52 1.32
C TRP A 87 -8.67 16.62 0.33
N LYS A 88 -8.49 17.46 -0.69
CA LYS A 88 -9.48 17.68 -1.76
C LYS A 88 -8.95 17.19 -3.10
N LYS A 89 -9.87 16.67 -3.91
CA LYS A 89 -9.65 16.36 -5.31
C LYS A 89 -9.56 17.65 -6.13
N ARG A 90 -9.22 17.53 -7.42
CA ARG A 90 -9.14 18.67 -8.35
C ARG A 90 -10.49 19.39 -8.53
N ASP A 91 -11.60 18.68 -8.42
CA ASP A 91 -12.96 19.22 -8.46
C ASP A 91 -13.43 19.89 -7.14
N GLY A 92 -12.54 19.99 -6.15
CA GLY A 92 -12.81 20.57 -4.84
C GLY A 92 -13.55 19.64 -3.86
N LYS A 93 -13.97 18.45 -4.29
CA LYS A 93 -14.63 17.49 -3.41
C LYS A 93 -13.62 16.80 -2.49
N PRO A 94 -14.04 16.32 -1.31
CA PRO A 94 -13.17 15.51 -0.45
C PRO A 94 -12.63 14.27 -1.16
N VAL A 95 -11.42 13.87 -0.82
CA VAL A 95 -10.89 12.57 -1.23
C VAL A 95 -11.74 11.45 -0.61
N LEU A 96 -11.97 10.37 -1.35
CA LEU A 96 -12.67 9.20 -0.80
C LEU A 96 -11.85 8.56 0.31
N ASN A 97 -12.51 8.03 1.35
CA ASN A 97 -11.86 7.42 2.52
C ASN A 97 -10.84 8.36 3.19
N VAL A 98 -11.10 9.66 3.16
CA VAL A 98 -10.19 10.68 3.69
C VAL A 98 -9.91 10.49 5.18
N ASP A 99 -10.87 9.98 5.92
CA ASP A 99 -10.77 9.62 7.34
C ASP A 99 -9.64 8.61 7.58
N ILE A 100 -9.64 7.52 6.82
CA ILE A 100 -8.62 6.47 6.95
C ILE A 100 -7.27 6.94 6.39
N LEU A 101 -7.27 7.68 5.29
CA LEU A 101 -6.04 8.21 4.70
C LEU A 101 -5.33 9.21 5.61
N GLN A 102 -6.06 10.07 6.32
CA GLN A 102 -5.50 10.97 7.32
C GLN A 102 -4.90 10.21 8.51
N ASP A 103 -5.55 9.15 8.92
CA ASP A 103 -5.10 8.29 9.98
C ASP A 103 -3.81 7.54 9.57
N ILE A 104 -3.77 6.96 8.38
CA ILE A 104 -2.56 6.35 7.81
C ILE A 104 -1.41 7.38 7.74
N ASP A 105 -1.68 8.62 7.29
CA ASP A 105 -0.67 9.69 7.24
C ASP A 105 -0.04 9.96 8.61
N GLN A 106 -0.83 9.95 9.68
CA GLN A 106 -0.33 10.11 11.05
C GLN A 106 0.46 8.89 11.52
N LEU A 107 -0.05 7.67 11.24
CA LEU A 107 0.57 6.41 11.64
C LEU A 107 1.89 6.14 10.91
N LEU A 108 2.12 6.77 9.77
CA LEU A 108 3.36 6.66 8.99
C LEU A 108 4.48 7.56 9.49
N VAL A 109 4.19 8.55 10.35
CA VAL A 109 5.23 9.48 10.83
C VAL A 109 6.32 8.71 11.57
N GLY A 110 7.56 8.87 11.11
CA GLY A 110 8.73 8.21 11.72
C GLY A 110 8.84 6.69 11.42
N ARG A 111 7.95 6.12 10.61
CA ARG A 111 7.95 4.67 10.31
C ARG A 111 8.77 4.35 9.06
N ASN A 112 9.51 3.25 9.13
CA ASN A 112 10.17 2.64 7.97
C ASN A 112 9.25 1.58 7.37
N ILE A 113 8.42 1.99 6.41
CA ILE A 113 7.48 1.10 5.71
C ILE A 113 7.84 0.93 4.24
N HIS A 114 7.72 -0.29 3.75
CA HIS A 114 7.80 -0.63 2.33
C HIS A 114 6.51 -1.33 1.92
N LEU A 115 5.79 -0.75 0.95
CA LEU A 115 4.61 -1.35 0.33
C LEU A 115 5.05 -2.03 -0.96
N GLU A 116 4.81 -3.33 -1.07
CA GLU A 116 5.12 -4.14 -2.24
C GLU A 116 3.83 -4.65 -2.87
N TRP A 117 3.68 -4.43 -4.17
CA TRP A 117 2.55 -4.97 -4.90
C TRP A 117 2.75 -6.44 -5.18
N VAL A 118 1.77 -7.24 -4.85
CA VAL A 118 1.68 -8.65 -5.23
C VAL A 118 0.47 -8.85 -6.13
N LYS A 119 0.53 -9.82 -7.03
CA LYS A 119 -0.63 -10.13 -7.84
C LYS A 119 -1.64 -10.92 -7.00
N GLY A 120 -2.86 -10.41 -6.87
CA GLY A 120 -3.95 -11.12 -6.19
C GLY A 120 -4.26 -12.47 -6.85
N HIS A 121 -4.65 -13.45 -6.04
CA HIS A 121 -5.02 -14.81 -6.45
C HIS A 121 -3.97 -15.51 -7.33
N SER A 122 -2.69 -15.33 -7.01
CA SER A 122 -1.57 -15.88 -7.79
C SER A 122 -0.72 -16.92 -7.04
N GLY A 123 -1.23 -17.46 -5.93
CA GLY A 123 -0.51 -18.45 -5.12
C GLY A 123 0.48 -17.83 -4.12
N HIS A 124 0.33 -16.55 -3.78
CA HIS A 124 1.14 -15.94 -2.73
C HIS A 124 0.53 -16.21 -1.35
N ASP A 125 1.08 -17.17 -0.61
CA ASP A 125 0.51 -17.74 0.63
C ASP A 125 0.02 -16.69 1.63
N MET A 126 0.82 -15.66 1.90
CA MET A 126 0.45 -14.62 2.88
C MET A 126 -0.72 -13.74 2.38
N ASN A 127 -0.73 -13.39 1.08
CA ASN A 127 -1.81 -12.59 0.51
C ASN A 127 -3.11 -13.39 0.46
N GLU A 128 -3.05 -14.66 0.08
CA GLU A 128 -4.23 -15.53 0.09
C GLU A 128 -4.76 -15.76 1.51
N ALA A 129 -3.88 -15.86 2.51
CA ALA A 129 -4.27 -15.96 3.91
C ALA A 129 -4.99 -14.69 4.40
N ALA A 130 -4.55 -13.51 3.96
CA ALA A 130 -5.20 -12.23 4.28
C ALA A 130 -6.56 -12.11 3.58
N ASP A 131 -6.65 -12.43 2.26
CA ASP A 131 -7.91 -12.43 1.49
C ASP A 131 -8.97 -13.33 2.13
N GLN A 132 -8.60 -14.59 2.44
CA GLN A 132 -9.52 -15.55 3.06
C GLN A 132 -10.10 -15.03 4.38
N ARG A 133 -9.28 -14.39 5.22
CA ARG A 133 -9.70 -13.85 6.51
C ARG A 133 -10.54 -12.57 6.36
N ALA A 134 -10.17 -11.68 5.46
CA ALA A 134 -10.97 -10.50 5.14
C ALA A 134 -12.34 -10.90 4.60
N ARG A 135 -12.39 -11.88 3.70
CA ARG A 135 -13.64 -12.44 3.17
C ARG A 135 -14.48 -13.17 4.22
N ALA A 136 -13.84 -13.90 5.14
CA ALA A 136 -14.53 -14.54 6.26
C ALA A 136 -15.18 -13.50 7.17
N ALA A 137 -14.49 -12.39 7.47
CA ALA A 137 -15.04 -11.28 8.24
C ALA A 137 -16.24 -10.63 7.52
N ALA A 138 -16.14 -10.34 6.23
CA ALA A 138 -17.26 -9.81 5.43
C ALA A 138 -18.47 -10.75 5.45
N THR A 139 -18.23 -12.07 5.34
CA THR A 139 -19.27 -13.10 5.38
C THR A 139 -19.94 -13.18 6.77
N ALA A 140 -19.16 -13.04 7.84
CA ALA A 140 -19.70 -13.01 9.20
C ALA A 140 -20.64 -11.80 9.41
N TYR A 141 -20.28 -10.63 8.91
CA TYR A 141 -21.15 -9.44 8.91
C TYR A 141 -22.41 -9.64 8.08
N GLN A 142 -22.33 -10.30 6.93
CA GLN A 142 -23.50 -10.64 6.11
C GLN A 142 -24.46 -11.55 6.85
N LYS A 143 -23.92 -12.56 7.53
CA LYS A 143 -24.72 -13.58 8.25
C LYS A 143 -25.13 -13.14 9.66
N GLY A 144 -24.58 -12.06 10.19
CA GLY A 144 -24.78 -11.65 11.58
C GLY A 144 -24.17 -12.62 12.59
N THR A 145 -23.11 -13.34 12.23
CA THR A 145 -22.37 -14.26 13.08
C THR A 145 -21.15 -13.59 13.72
N ALA A 146 -20.52 -14.25 14.70
CA ALA A 146 -19.29 -13.78 15.30
C ALA A 146 -18.18 -13.64 14.22
N VAL A 147 -17.47 -12.51 14.26
CA VAL A 147 -16.36 -12.23 13.34
C VAL A 147 -15.10 -12.92 13.86
N PRO A 148 -14.34 -13.63 13.03
CA PRO A 148 -13.02 -14.14 13.41
C PRO A 148 -12.03 -12.96 13.47
N GLU A 149 -11.82 -12.40 14.65
CA GLU A 149 -10.98 -11.18 14.84
C GLU A 149 -9.48 -11.49 14.86
N GLY A 150 -9.08 -12.74 15.10
CA GLY A 150 -7.69 -13.17 15.19
C GLY A 150 -7.05 -12.94 16.57
N PRO A 151 -5.80 -13.46 16.76
CA PRO A 151 -5.07 -13.31 18.01
C PRO A 151 -4.47 -11.91 18.22
N GLY A 152 -4.39 -11.10 17.17
CA GLY A 152 -3.71 -9.81 17.23
C GLY A 152 -2.20 -9.91 17.05
N PHE A 153 -1.49 -8.79 17.27
CA PHE A 153 -0.04 -8.74 17.22
C PHE A 153 0.55 -9.23 18.54
N GLY A 154 1.00 -10.49 18.56
CA GLY A 154 1.61 -11.12 19.72
C GLY A 154 3.09 -10.87 19.84
N GLY A 155 3.50 -9.65 20.22
CA GLY A 155 4.81 -9.44 20.81
C GLY A 155 4.72 -9.67 22.31
N ALA A 156 5.73 -10.23 22.96
CA ALA A 156 5.75 -10.46 24.40
C ALA A 156 5.46 -9.14 25.16
N GLY A 157 4.22 -8.95 25.63
CA GLY A 157 3.78 -7.81 26.42
C GLY A 157 2.55 -7.04 25.96
N GLY A 158 1.88 -7.44 24.90
CA GLY A 158 0.69 -6.73 24.39
C GLY A 158 -0.62 -7.16 25.07
N SER A 159 -1.04 -6.41 26.08
CA SER A 159 -2.40 -6.47 26.62
C SER A 159 -3.36 -5.98 25.55
N SER A 160 -4.31 -6.81 25.15
CA SER A 160 -5.38 -6.49 24.21
C SER A 160 -6.20 -5.31 24.74
N THR A 161 -6.10 -4.15 24.12
CA THR A 161 -7.10 -3.11 24.27
C THR A 161 -8.17 -3.26 23.18
N SER A 162 -9.12 -4.14 23.44
CA SER A 162 -10.45 -4.08 22.82
C SER A 162 -11.16 -2.80 23.25
N ALA A 163 -11.02 -1.75 22.50
CA ALA A 163 -11.69 -0.48 22.77
C ALA A 163 -11.98 0.38 21.52
N VAL A 164 -12.64 -0.21 20.52
CA VAL A 164 -13.38 0.60 19.53
C VAL A 164 -14.72 -0.05 19.18
N SER A 165 -15.49 -0.41 20.21
CA SER A 165 -16.90 -0.79 20.06
C SER A 165 -17.75 -0.02 21.05
N ARG A 166 -17.61 1.28 21.13
CA ARG A 166 -18.53 2.09 21.95
C ARG A 166 -18.58 3.55 21.57
N ALA A 167 -19.06 3.84 20.37
CA ALA A 167 -19.58 5.17 20.05
C ALA A 167 -20.52 5.10 18.86
N GLN A 168 -21.74 4.60 19.09
CA GLN A 168 -22.95 5.02 18.39
C GLN A 168 -24.16 4.28 18.95
N ALA A 169 -24.57 4.68 20.14
CA ALA A 169 -25.92 4.50 20.62
C ALA A 169 -26.21 5.65 21.58
N ASN A 170 -26.78 6.72 21.06
CA ASN A 170 -27.81 7.53 21.73
C ASN A 170 -28.10 8.80 20.93
N SER A 171 -29.16 8.78 20.17
CA SER A 171 -30.14 9.87 20.13
C SER A 171 -31.45 9.30 19.62
N SER A 172 -32.24 8.82 20.58
CA SER A 172 -33.66 8.62 20.43
C SER A 172 -34.34 9.99 20.42
N HIS A 173 -35.11 10.31 19.39
CA HIS A 173 -36.29 11.14 19.54
C HIS A 173 -37.41 10.61 18.63
N SER A 174 -38.41 10.15 19.30
CA SER A 174 -39.72 9.75 18.81
C SER A 174 -40.48 10.90 18.12
N LYS A 175 -41.20 10.58 17.02
CA LYS A 175 -42.63 10.92 16.89
C LYS A 175 -43.26 10.29 15.66
N SER A 176 -44.19 9.40 15.94
CA SER A 176 -45.54 9.16 15.37
C SER A 176 -45.76 9.26 13.83
N ALA A 177 -46.22 8.13 13.31
CA ALA A 177 -46.97 7.95 12.05
C ALA A 177 -48.34 8.69 12.07
N PRO A 178 -49.05 8.82 10.92
CA PRO A 178 -49.96 7.73 10.55
C PRO A 178 -50.00 7.34 9.04
N ALA A 179 -50.65 6.22 8.85
CA ALA A 179 -50.85 5.48 7.61
C ALA A 179 -51.90 6.09 6.66
N ALA A 180 -51.77 5.77 5.35
CA ALA A 180 -52.88 5.39 4.42
C ALA A 180 -52.28 4.96 3.09
N SER A 181 -52.38 3.75 2.73
CA SER A 181 -53.26 2.95 1.87
C SER A 181 -53.07 3.16 0.34
N ALA A 182 -52.63 2.04 -0.24
CA ALA A 182 -53.09 1.36 -1.48
C ALA A 182 -52.97 2.06 -2.84
N ALA A 183 -52.28 1.49 -3.78
CA ALA A 183 -52.81 0.70 -4.86
C ALA A 183 -51.75 0.27 -5.87
N SER A 184 -51.89 -0.94 -6.32
CA SER A 184 -51.20 -1.71 -7.33
C SER A 184 -51.03 -1.04 -8.70
N SER A 185 -49.87 -1.25 -9.35
CA SER A 185 -49.83 -1.72 -10.74
C SER A 185 -48.47 -2.29 -11.09
N SER A 186 -48.50 -3.50 -11.61
CA SER A 186 -47.41 -4.26 -12.19
C SER A 186 -46.81 -3.54 -13.40
N ASP A 187 -45.47 -3.43 -13.41
CA ASP A 187 -44.75 -3.56 -14.68
C ASP A 187 -43.32 -4.09 -14.44
N SER A 188 -43.08 -5.23 -15.06
CA SER A 188 -41.82 -5.94 -15.05
C SER A 188 -40.81 -5.23 -15.93
N LYS A 189 -39.79 -4.65 -15.31
CA LYS A 189 -38.58 -4.26 -16.02
C LYS A 189 -37.36 -4.65 -15.20
N ALA A 190 -36.58 -5.57 -15.76
CA ALA A 190 -35.31 -6.07 -15.19
C ALA A 190 -34.43 -4.92 -14.70
N PRO A 191 -33.75 -5.06 -13.54
CA PRO A 191 -32.84 -4.04 -13.10
C PRO A 191 -31.63 -4.02 -14.03
N LYS A 192 -31.44 -2.89 -14.70
CA LYS A 192 -30.17 -2.56 -15.35
C LYS A 192 -29.10 -2.59 -14.28
N THR A 193 -28.11 -3.43 -14.46
CA THR A 193 -26.84 -3.43 -13.76
C THR A 193 -26.33 -2.00 -13.75
N ALA A 194 -26.42 -1.33 -12.61
CA ALA A 194 -25.76 -0.06 -12.41
C ALA A 194 -24.26 -0.36 -12.33
N THR A 195 -23.61 -0.28 -13.47
CA THR A 195 -22.17 -0.12 -13.56
C THR A 195 -21.90 1.22 -12.88
N PHE A 196 -21.49 1.16 -11.63
CA PHE A 196 -21.02 2.34 -10.89
C PHE A 196 -19.72 2.77 -11.57
N GLU A 197 -19.84 3.82 -12.37
CA GLU A 197 -18.75 4.37 -13.16
C GLU A 197 -17.57 4.72 -12.26
N GLN A 198 -16.49 4.03 -12.50
CA GLN A 198 -15.15 4.25 -11.95
C GLN A 198 -14.51 5.55 -12.49
N GLU A 199 -15.33 6.40 -13.15
CA GLU A 199 -14.88 7.58 -13.90
C GLU A 199 -14.22 8.69 -13.06
N GLY A 200 -14.36 8.68 -11.74
CA GLY A 200 -13.67 9.67 -10.89
C GLY A 200 -12.26 9.30 -10.47
N LEU A 201 -11.83 8.06 -10.71
CA LEU A 201 -10.55 7.54 -10.25
C LEU A 201 -9.44 7.74 -11.29
N PHE A 202 -9.81 7.72 -12.58
CA PHE A 202 -8.84 7.83 -13.68
C PHE A 202 -8.47 9.27 -14.03
N ASP A 203 -9.28 10.26 -13.67
CA ASP A 203 -9.01 11.66 -13.95
C ASP A 203 -7.86 12.25 -13.10
N LEU A 204 -7.44 11.53 -12.06
CA LEU A 204 -6.23 11.84 -11.27
C LEU A 204 -4.98 11.14 -11.81
N ALA A 205 -5.15 10.07 -12.58
CA ALA A 205 -4.03 9.36 -13.20
C ALA A 205 -3.48 10.11 -14.44
N ALA A 206 -4.26 11.02 -15.02
CA ALA A 206 -3.84 11.77 -16.21
C ALA A 206 -2.81 12.87 -15.92
N ASP A 207 -2.60 13.24 -14.64
CA ASP A 207 -1.68 14.33 -14.27
C ASP A 207 -0.45 13.84 -13.45
N THR A 208 -0.28 12.54 -13.30
CA THR A 208 0.92 11.91 -12.70
C THR A 208 1.62 11.03 -13.71
N THR A 209 1.96 11.58 -14.84
CA THR A 209 3.03 10.98 -15.66
C THR A 209 4.31 11.06 -14.85
N VAL A 210 4.84 9.90 -14.46
CA VAL A 210 6.15 9.81 -13.80
C VAL A 210 7.16 10.50 -14.72
N THR A 211 7.77 11.57 -14.22
CA THR A 211 8.83 12.24 -14.99
C THR A 211 10.09 11.39 -15.00
N ALA A 212 10.96 11.60 -15.97
CA ALA A 212 12.25 10.91 -16.02
C ALA A 212 13.08 11.19 -14.76
N GLU A 213 12.99 12.41 -14.21
CA GLU A 213 13.68 12.76 -12.97
C GLU A 213 13.14 12.02 -11.75
N ASP A 214 11.81 11.87 -11.63
CA ASP A 214 11.20 11.13 -10.52
C ASP A 214 11.52 9.64 -10.60
N ALA A 215 11.46 9.06 -11.80
CA ALA A 215 11.85 7.67 -12.03
C ALA A 215 13.34 7.43 -11.70
N ALA A 216 14.20 8.37 -12.05
CA ALA A 216 15.63 8.28 -11.76
C ALA A 216 15.93 8.39 -10.26
N LYS A 217 15.28 9.30 -9.54
CA LYS A 217 15.40 9.46 -8.08
C LYS A 217 14.91 8.20 -7.35
N GLU A 218 13.81 7.62 -7.81
CA GLU A 218 13.29 6.37 -7.25
C GLU A 218 14.27 5.20 -7.48
N ALA A 219 14.77 5.04 -8.70
CA ALA A 219 15.75 4.01 -9.04
C ALA A 219 17.04 4.12 -8.22
N LEU A 220 17.56 5.33 -8.05
CA LEU A 220 18.72 5.60 -7.22
C LEU A 220 18.44 5.27 -5.73
N THR A 221 17.25 5.59 -5.25
CA THR A 221 16.82 5.28 -3.87
C THR A 221 16.78 3.77 -3.63
N VAL A 222 16.20 3.01 -4.56
CA VAL A 222 16.15 1.54 -4.51
C VAL A 222 17.56 0.96 -4.52
N PHE A 223 18.43 1.45 -5.40
CA PHE A 223 19.82 1.00 -5.51
C PHE A 223 20.60 1.22 -4.20
N ARG A 224 20.55 2.44 -3.64
CA ARG A 224 21.23 2.77 -2.37
C ARG A 224 20.70 1.97 -1.18
N ARG A 225 19.40 1.69 -1.15
CA ARG A 225 18.80 0.82 -0.13
C ARG A 225 19.33 -0.60 -0.23
N ALA A 226 19.46 -1.14 -1.46
CA ALA A 226 20.04 -2.45 -1.69
C ALA A 226 21.53 -2.49 -1.28
N ALA A 227 22.29 -1.44 -1.56
CA ALA A 227 23.67 -1.28 -1.13
C ALA A 227 23.81 -1.27 0.40
N ARG A 228 23.00 -0.48 1.10
CA ARG A 228 23.00 -0.43 2.57
C ARG A 228 22.71 -1.79 3.21
N ARG A 229 21.77 -2.56 2.63
CA ARG A 229 21.50 -3.93 3.08
C ARG A 229 22.69 -4.87 2.86
N ALA A 230 23.41 -4.71 1.76
CA ALA A 230 24.61 -5.49 1.49
C ALA A 230 25.72 -5.21 2.52
N GLU A 231 25.92 -3.95 2.86
CA GLU A 231 26.88 -3.51 3.91
C GLU A 231 26.50 -4.06 5.30
N GLN A 232 25.21 -4.26 5.57
CA GLN A 232 24.69 -4.90 6.80
C GLN A 232 24.73 -6.44 6.77
N GLY A 233 25.39 -7.05 5.77
CA GLY A 233 25.54 -8.49 5.63
C GLY A 233 24.44 -9.18 4.79
N ASN A 234 23.45 -8.44 4.29
CA ASN A 234 22.38 -8.98 3.42
C ASN A 234 22.57 -8.53 1.96
N ALA A 235 23.54 -9.12 1.30
CA ALA A 235 23.88 -8.78 -0.08
C ALA A 235 22.87 -9.31 -1.14
N ARG A 236 21.89 -10.14 -0.76
CA ARG A 236 20.98 -10.80 -1.70
C ARG A 236 20.24 -9.81 -2.60
N ALA A 237 19.65 -8.75 -2.03
CA ALA A 237 18.87 -7.78 -2.80
C ALA A 237 19.73 -7.03 -3.84
N LEU A 238 20.94 -6.63 -3.47
CA LEU A 238 21.86 -5.95 -4.37
C LEU A 238 22.39 -6.91 -5.45
N LYS A 239 22.75 -8.16 -5.09
CA LYS A 239 23.15 -9.19 -6.05
C LYS A 239 22.03 -9.49 -7.04
N THR A 240 20.80 -9.64 -6.60
CA THR A 240 19.64 -9.83 -7.49
C THR A 240 19.52 -8.66 -8.46
N LEU A 241 19.60 -7.43 -7.97
CA LEU A 241 19.47 -6.22 -8.79
C LEU A 241 20.60 -6.11 -9.84
N LEU A 242 21.82 -6.49 -9.49
CA LEU A 242 22.98 -6.50 -10.40
C LEU A 242 22.94 -7.67 -11.37
N ASN A 243 22.60 -8.87 -10.92
CA ASN A 243 22.52 -10.08 -11.74
C ASN A 243 21.37 -10.03 -12.75
N ASP A 244 20.19 -9.58 -12.34
CA ASP A 244 19.03 -9.46 -13.23
C ASP A 244 19.26 -8.38 -14.31
N ALA A 245 20.07 -7.37 -13.97
CA ALA A 245 20.38 -6.30 -14.90
C ALA A 245 21.53 -6.62 -15.85
N LEU A 246 22.59 -7.25 -15.37
CA LEU A 246 23.90 -7.29 -16.04
C LEU A 246 24.48 -8.70 -16.17
N GLY A 247 23.88 -9.71 -15.54
CA GLY A 247 24.26 -11.13 -15.71
C GLY A 247 25.64 -11.51 -15.16
N ALA A 248 26.23 -10.69 -14.26
CA ALA A 248 27.55 -10.90 -13.73
C ALA A 248 27.65 -10.63 -12.22
N ASP A 249 28.54 -11.33 -11.55
CA ASP A 249 28.91 -11.07 -10.16
C ASP A 249 29.84 -9.84 -10.12
N LEU A 250 29.26 -8.66 -10.02
CA LEU A 250 29.99 -7.41 -10.11
C LEU A 250 30.45 -6.95 -8.72
N PRO A 251 31.63 -6.34 -8.61
CA PRO A 251 32.14 -5.86 -7.35
C PRO A 251 31.26 -4.74 -6.79
N VAL A 252 30.93 -4.84 -5.52
CA VAL A 252 30.22 -3.80 -4.77
C VAL A 252 31.22 -3.26 -3.77
N PRO A 253 31.62 -1.99 -3.89
CA PRO A 253 32.53 -1.37 -2.96
C PRO A 253 31.85 -1.05 -1.63
N ASP A 254 32.63 -1.04 -0.55
CA ASP A 254 32.17 -0.61 0.76
C ASP A 254 31.82 0.89 0.73
N GLY A 255 30.82 1.30 1.54
CA GLY A 255 30.39 2.69 1.64
C GLY A 255 29.51 3.19 0.48
N LEU A 256 29.07 2.30 -0.43
CA LEU A 256 28.22 2.66 -1.57
C LEU A 256 26.90 3.32 -1.15
N SER A 257 26.33 2.91 -0.02
CA SER A 257 25.03 3.45 0.44
C SER A 257 25.09 4.93 0.78
N ASP A 258 26.24 5.41 1.27
CA ASP A 258 26.43 6.78 1.75
C ASP A 258 27.36 7.63 0.87
N ALA A 259 27.90 7.03 -0.21
CA ALA A 259 28.77 7.71 -1.16
C ALA A 259 28.12 8.98 -1.74
N ALA A 260 28.89 10.04 -1.84
CA ALA A 260 28.46 11.24 -2.57
C ALA A 260 28.11 10.87 -4.03
N HIS A 261 27.09 11.48 -4.59
CA HIS A 261 26.66 11.14 -5.94
C HIS A 261 26.17 12.36 -6.71
N GLU A 262 26.32 12.29 -8.02
CA GLU A 262 25.71 13.20 -8.98
C GLU A 262 24.77 12.39 -9.87
N LEU A 263 23.49 12.80 -9.94
CA LEU A 263 22.47 12.17 -10.78
C LEU A 263 22.22 13.03 -12.01
N ARG A 264 22.37 12.44 -13.19
CA ARG A 264 22.04 13.07 -14.47
C ARG A 264 20.94 12.28 -15.17
N VAL A 265 20.01 13.00 -15.78
CA VAL A 265 18.89 12.41 -16.53
C VAL A 265 18.88 13.02 -17.92
N GLU A 266 18.87 12.15 -18.95
CA GLU A 266 18.79 12.54 -20.33
C GLU A 266 17.78 11.66 -21.07
N GLY A 267 16.67 12.24 -21.49
CA GLY A 267 15.56 11.52 -22.10
C GLY A 267 15.02 10.42 -21.18
N THR A 268 15.15 9.16 -21.59
CA THR A 268 14.75 7.98 -20.81
C THR A 268 15.95 7.24 -20.21
N THR A 269 17.06 7.90 -20.05
CA THR A 269 18.26 7.33 -19.42
C THR A 269 18.64 8.17 -18.22
N ALA A 270 19.00 7.50 -17.12
CA ALA A 270 19.58 8.13 -15.94
C ALA A 270 20.94 7.52 -15.64
N ALA A 271 21.86 8.35 -15.17
CA ALA A 271 23.16 7.92 -14.70
C ALA A 271 23.47 8.57 -13.34
N ALA A 272 23.89 7.76 -12.36
CA ALA A 272 24.41 8.26 -11.11
C ALA A 272 25.88 7.92 -11.00
N GLN A 273 26.70 8.94 -10.84
CA GLN A 273 28.11 8.80 -10.52
C GLN A 273 28.29 8.88 -9.00
N PHE A 274 28.92 7.88 -8.42
CA PHE A 274 29.26 7.80 -7.00
C PHE A 274 30.76 8.09 -6.83
N ILE A 275 31.10 8.86 -5.84
CA ILE A 275 32.49 9.28 -5.60
C ILE A 275 32.80 9.11 -4.11
N THR A 276 33.89 8.42 -3.84
CA THR A 276 34.53 8.33 -2.52
C THR A 276 36.02 8.57 -2.66
N ASP A 277 36.76 8.59 -1.55
CA ASP A 277 38.21 8.78 -1.57
C ASP A 277 38.95 7.60 -2.25
N ASP A 278 38.35 6.39 -2.20
CA ASP A 278 39.01 5.14 -2.63
C ASP A 278 38.55 4.65 -4.00
N TRP A 279 37.34 5.05 -4.43
CA TRP A 279 36.75 4.53 -5.67
C TRP A 279 35.70 5.47 -6.29
N VAL A 280 35.49 5.30 -7.59
CA VAL A 280 34.43 5.94 -8.38
C VAL A 280 33.54 4.86 -8.98
N GLY A 281 32.22 5.01 -8.85
CA GLY A 281 31.22 4.12 -9.41
C GLY A 281 30.28 4.85 -10.36
N LEU A 282 29.76 4.14 -11.35
CA LEU A 282 28.73 4.62 -12.28
C LEU A 282 27.63 3.61 -12.39
N ALA A 283 26.40 4.00 -12.04
CA ALA A 283 25.20 3.23 -12.28
C ALA A 283 24.36 3.89 -13.35
N VAL A 284 23.83 3.12 -14.30
CA VAL A 284 23.01 3.61 -15.41
C VAL A 284 21.68 2.87 -15.44
N TRP A 285 20.58 3.59 -15.60
CA TRP A 285 19.23 3.05 -15.69
C TRP A 285 18.54 3.42 -17.00
N ASP A 286 17.80 2.46 -17.56
CA ASP A 286 16.78 2.69 -18.57
C ASP A 286 15.45 3.00 -17.89
N LEU A 287 14.91 4.17 -18.17
CA LEU A 287 13.66 4.69 -17.61
C LEU A 287 12.47 4.49 -18.56
N SER A 288 12.66 3.91 -19.74
CA SER A 288 11.64 3.83 -20.80
C SER A 288 10.37 3.11 -20.35
N GLN A 289 10.48 2.21 -19.37
CA GLN A 289 9.34 1.50 -18.79
C GLN A 289 8.68 2.23 -17.62
N ALA A 290 9.32 3.27 -17.08
CA ALA A 290 8.80 4.06 -15.95
C ALA A 290 8.21 5.39 -16.40
N VAL A 291 8.84 6.07 -17.36
CA VAL A 291 8.41 7.40 -17.83
C VAL A 291 7.06 7.32 -18.55
N GLY A 292 6.15 8.20 -18.16
CA GLY A 292 4.83 8.28 -18.79
C GLY A 292 3.86 7.14 -18.41
N LYS A 293 4.24 6.26 -17.49
CA LYS A 293 3.41 5.11 -17.07
C LYS A 293 3.08 5.20 -15.59
N ALA A 294 1.86 4.84 -15.24
CA ALA A 294 1.43 4.77 -13.83
C ALA A 294 2.09 3.61 -13.06
N THR A 295 2.54 2.57 -13.76
CA THR A 295 3.21 1.39 -13.23
C THR A 295 4.35 1.01 -14.15
N GLY A 296 5.53 1.45 -13.84
CA GLY A 296 6.72 1.06 -14.55
C GLY A 296 7.92 1.23 -13.62
N SER A 297 8.88 0.35 -13.72
CA SER A 297 10.13 0.43 -12.95
C SER A 297 11.29 0.79 -13.87
N ALA A 298 12.19 1.61 -13.38
CA ALA A 298 13.47 1.83 -14.00
C ALA A 298 14.30 0.54 -13.92
N ARG A 299 14.99 0.21 -15.02
CA ARG A 299 15.84 -0.97 -15.10
C ARG A 299 17.30 -0.56 -15.05
N LEU A 300 18.07 -1.10 -14.10
CA LEU A 300 19.52 -0.93 -14.12
C LEU A 300 20.10 -1.62 -15.36
N VAL A 301 20.87 -0.90 -16.16
CA VAL A 301 21.45 -1.39 -17.42
C VAL A 301 22.96 -1.27 -17.46
N GLY A 302 23.57 -0.62 -16.46
CA GLY A 302 25.01 -0.49 -16.36
C GLY A 302 25.46 -0.29 -14.93
N TRP A 303 26.58 -0.94 -14.56
CA TRP A 303 27.31 -0.72 -13.33
C TRP A 303 28.79 -0.88 -13.58
N ASN A 304 29.57 0.10 -13.21
CA ASN A 304 31.03 0.05 -13.30
C ASN A 304 31.65 0.70 -12.06
N VAL A 305 32.75 0.12 -11.56
CA VAL A 305 33.52 0.63 -10.42
C VAL A 305 34.99 0.61 -10.79
N GLY A 306 35.66 1.74 -10.54
CA GLY A 306 37.09 1.89 -10.68
C GLY A 306 37.69 2.48 -9.42
N ARG A 307 39.01 2.33 -9.24
CA ARG A 307 39.71 3.09 -8.21
C ARG A 307 39.80 4.56 -8.62
N SER A 308 39.61 5.46 -7.65
CA SER A 308 39.79 6.90 -7.84
C SER A 308 41.27 7.26 -8.11
#